data_b13e4598f91d63b136baba217deba642
#
_entry.id   b13e4598f91d63b136baba217deba642
#
_cell.length_a   1.000
_cell.length_b   1.000
_cell.length_c   1.000
_cell.angle_alpha   90.00
_cell.angle_beta   90.00
_cell.angle_gamma   90.00
#
_symmetry.space_group_name_H-M   'P 1'
#
loop_
_entity.id
_entity.type
_entity.pdbx_description
1 polymer ?
#
loop_
_entity_poly.entity_id
_entity_poly.type
_entity_poly.pdbx_seq_one_letter_code
_entity_poly.pdbx_strand_id
1 'polypeptide(L)'
;MSKDRNGPPLPHLPWPRYGLDAPALPAVLATAGVACCLAAARCRAGRIATATAGTVLLAHAGFFLHTTLRGKLRIWERELDRAGLKGNEQLLDLGCGRGAVLIEAARRLPEGRAVGADLWSRDQSGNSPEATLANAAAAGVADRVEVHTADMTALPFADDSFDVVTSAMAIHNIHSPEGRYRALDEAMRVLRPGGQLLVADPSLIARKYAAHIGHGTLRGLGPGYWYGGPWLGVTLLHAIKER
;
A
#
# COMPACT_ATOMS: atom_id res chain seq x y z
N MET A 1 30.10 14.09 6.69
CA MET A 1 30.41 12.98 5.77
C MET A 1 29.10 12.44 5.22
N SER A 2 28.74 12.82 3.99
CA SER A 2 27.52 12.34 3.32
C SER A 2 27.76 10.89 2.92
N LYS A 3 27.06 9.94 3.57
CA LYS A 3 27.05 8.53 3.15
C LYS A 3 26.23 8.43 1.87
N ASP A 4 26.87 8.03 0.77
CA ASP A 4 26.23 7.66 -0.48
C ASP A 4 25.11 6.66 -0.26
N ARG A 5 23.86 7.11 -0.44
CA ARG A 5 22.64 6.29 -0.36
C ARG A 5 22.35 5.55 -1.69
N ASN A 6 23.31 5.56 -2.63
CA ASN A 6 23.18 4.86 -3.90
C ASN A 6 23.81 3.46 -3.79
N GLY A 7 23.02 2.50 -3.35
CA GLY A 7 23.34 1.10 -3.58
C GLY A 7 23.45 0.80 -5.09
N PRO A 8 24.06 -0.34 -5.49
CA PRO A 8 24.24 -0.70 -6.89
C PRO A 8 22.89 -0.69 -7.63
N PRO A 9 22.87 -0.33 -8.92
CA PRO A 9 21.65 -0.32 -9.72
C PRO A 9 21.01 -1.72 -9.68
N LEU A 10 19.72 -1.75 -9.34
CA LEU A 10 18.98 -2.99 -9.16
C LEU A 10 18.88 -3.74 -10.51
N PRO A 11 19.01 -5.08 -10.51
CA PRO A 11 18.83 -5.88 -11.72
C PRO A 11 17.43 -5.61 -12.31
N HIS A 12 17.36 -5.62 -13.65
CA HIS A 12 16.13 -5.37 -14.41
C HIS A 12 15.09 -6.47 -14.14
N LEU A 13 14.29 -6.30 -13.08
CA LEU A 13 13.11 -7.14 -12.84
C LEU A 13 12.00 -6.79 -13.83
N PRO A 14 11.20 -7.78 -14.27
CA PRO A 14 10.08 -7.53 -15.16
C PRO A 14 9.15 -6.47 -14.57
N TRP A 15 8.88 -5.44 -15.35
CA TRP A 15 7.95 -4.37 -14.98
C TRP A 15 6.49 -4.85 -15.14
N PRO A 16 5.56 -4.53 -14.23
CA PRO A 16 5.74 -3.74 -13.00
C PRO A 16 6.25 -4.60 -11.83
N ARG A 17 7.36 -4.19 -11.23
CA ARG A 17 8.08 -4.92 -10.17
C ARG A 17 7.18 -5.33 -9.00
N TYR A 18 6.33 -4.39 -8.55
CA TYR A 18 5.43 -4.59 -7.40
C TYR A 18 3.98 -4.90 -7.81
N GLY A 19 3.75 -5.34 -9.07
CA GLY A 19 2.42 -5.65 -9.56
C GLY A 19 1.51 -4.43 -9.77
N LEU A 20 0.29 -4.71 -10.20
CA LEU A 20 -0.79 -3.74 -10.32
C LEU A 20 -1.84 -4.05 -9.26
N ASP A 21 -2.25 -3.05 -8.49
CA ASP A 21 -3.37 -3.17 -7.57
C ASP A 21 -4.66 -3.20 -8.40
N ALA A 22 -5.59 -4.12 -8.09
CA ALA A 22 -6.86 -4.30 -8.77
C ALA A 22 -6.77 -4.15 -10.31
N PRO A 23 -5.98 -4.96 -11.03
CA PRO A 23 -5.59 -4.72 -12.43
C PRO A 23 -6.77 -4.63 -13.40
N ALA A 24 -7.90 -5.26 -13.08
CA ALA A 24 -9.11 -5.21 -13.91
C ALA A 24 -9.71 -3.79 -13.97
N LEU A 25 -9.61 -3.00 -12.89
CA LEU A 25 -10.25 -1.69 -12.81
C LEU A 25 -9.69 -0.66 -13.81
N PRO A 26 -8.38 -0.40 -13.85
CA PRO A 26 -7.82 0.53 -14.84
C PRO A 26 -8.00 0.03 -16.27
N ALA A 27 -8.02 -1.28 -16.52
CA ALA A 27 -8.29 -1.83 -17.85
C ALA A 27 -9.73 -1.55 -18.31
N VAL A 28 -10.73 -1.77 -17.45
CA VAL A 28 -12.14 -1.47 -17.73
C VAL A 28 -12.33 0.02 -17.98
N LEU A 29 -11.78 0.89 -17.11
CA LEU A 29 -11.87 2.34 -17.25
C LEU A 29 -11.24 2.82 -18.57
N ALA A 30 -10.07 2.30 -18.94
CA ALA A 30 -9.39 2.68 -20.18
C ALA A 30 -10.20 2.22 -21.39
N THR A 31 -10.68 0.98 -21.41
CA THR A 31 -11.47 0.42 -22.52
C THR A 31 -12.79 1.19 -22.71
N ALA A 32 -13.53 1.45 -21.64
CA ALA A 32 -14.76 2.25 -21.69
C ALA A 32 -14.47 3.68 -22.13
N GLY A 33 -13.39 4.28 -21.66
CA GLY A 33 -12.98 5.63 -22.05
C GLY A 33 -12.66 5.73 -23.54
N VAL A 34 -11.88 4.79 -24.08
CA VAL A 34 -11.62 4.70 -25.53
C VAL A 34 -12.90 4.50 -26.32
N ALA A 35 -13.79 3.60 -25.89
CA ALA A 35 -15.07 3.37 -26.56
C ALA A 35 -15.93 4.64 -26.63
N CYS A 36 -16.02 5.40 -25.53
CA CYS A 36 -16.72 6.69 -25.49
C CYS A 36 -16.10 7.72 -26.45
N CYS A 37 -14.77 7.84 -26.50
CA CYS A 37 -14.08 8.73 -27.42
C CYS A 37 -14.34 8.38 -28.89
N LEU A 38 -14.30 7.08 -29.22
CA LEU A 38 -14.61 6.58 -30.56
C LEU A 38 -16.09 6.83 -30.95
N ALA A 39 -17.03 6.63 -30.03
CA ALA A 39 -18.44 6.94 -30.26
C ALA A 39 -18.65 8.44 -30.50
N ALA A 40 -18.00 9.31 -29.71
CA ALA A 40 -18.05 10.75 -29.92
C ALA A 40 -17.51 11.21 -31.28
N ALA A 41 -16.51 10.50 -31.84
CA ALA A 41 -15.96 10.77 -33.16
C ALA A 41 -16.95 10.41 -34.28
N ARG A 42 -17.83 9.42 -34.06
CA ARG A 42 -18.76 8.87 -35.08
C ARG A 42 -20.16 9.48 -35.01
N CYS A 43 -20.63 9.85 -33.81
CA CYS A 43 -22.00 10.32 -33.59
C CYS A 43 -22.02 11.82 -33.27
N ARG A 44 -22.85 12.58 -34.02
CA ARG A 44 -23.05 14.03 -33.76
C ARG A 44 -23.90 14.29 -32.52
N ALA A 45 -24.96 13.48 -32.33
CA ALA A 45 -25.83 13.59 -31.17
C ALA A 45 -25.10 13.16 -29.89
N GLY A 46 -25.09 14.02 -28.87
CA GLY A 46 -24.44 13.79 -27.60
C GLY A 46 -22.92 13.80 -27.63
N ARG A 47 -22.28 14.22 -28.73
CA ARG A 47 -20.82 14.16 -28.95
C ARG A 47 -20.00 14.75 -27.80
N ILE A 48 -20.39 15.92 -27.30
CA ILE A 48 -19.66 16.59 -26.21
C ILE A 48 -19.75 15.77 -24.92
N ALA A 49 -20.95 15.35 -24.52
CA ALA A 49 -21.12 14.55 -23.31
C ALA A 49 -20.34 13.23 -23.35
N THR A 50 -20.39 12.53 -24.50
CA THR A 50 -19.68 11.26 -24.71
C THR A 50 -18.17 11.46 -24.72
N ALA A 51 -17.68 12.52 -25.37
CA ALA A 51 -16.24 12.87 -25.34
C ALA A 51 -15.77 13.22 -23.92
N THR A 52 -16.54 14.00 -23.18
CA THR A 52 -16.24 14.35 -21.78
C THR A 52 -16.19 13.09 -20.91
N ALA A 53 -17.19 12.21 -21.02
CA ALA A 53 -17.20 10.95 -20.28
C ALA A 53 -15.96 10.10 -20.60
N GLY A 54 -15.59 9.96 -21.88
CA GLY A 54 -14.40 9.24 -22.32
C GLY A 54 -13.12 9.84 -21.72
N THR A 55 -12.97 11.16 -21.76
CA THR A 55 -11.81 11.86 -21.18
C THR A 55 -11.70 11.64 -19.67
N VAL A 56 -12.82 11.72 -18.94
CA VAL A 56 -12.87 11.49 -17.50
C VAL A 56 -12.46 10.05 -17.17
N LEU A 57 -12.98 9.05 -17.88
CA LEU A 57 -12.62 7.65 -17.68
C LEU A 57 -11.13 7.38 -17.93
N LEU A 58 -10.57 7.95 -19.01
CA LEU A 58 -9.15 7.84 -19.31
C LEU A 58 -8.28 8.52 -18.26
N ALA A 59 -8.69 9.69 -17.78
CA ALA A 59 -8.00 10.38 -16.69
C ALA A 59 -7.99 9.55 -15.40
N HIS A 60 -9.12 8.91 -15.05
CA HIS A 60 -9.20 7.99 -13.91
C HIS A 60 -8.25 6.80 -14.05
N ALA A 61 -8.25 6.16 -15.23
CA ALA A 61 -7.32 5.07 -15.52
C ALA A 61 -5.85 5.53 -15.36
N GLY A 62 -5.54 6.74 -15.87
CA GLY A 62 -4.21 7.35 -15.74
C GLY A 62 -3.80 7.61 -14.29
N PHE A 63 -4.68 8.18 -13.47
CA PHE A 63 -4.44 8.37 -12.03
C PHE A 63 -4.23 7.05 -11.31
N PHE A 64 -5.07 6.06 -11.60
CA PHE A 64 -4.95 4.73 -11.01
C PHE A 64 -3.58 4.10 -11.33
N LEU A 65 -3.19 4.10 -12.60
CA LEU A 65 -1.89 3.56 -13.03
C LEU A 65 -0.71 4.34 -12.42
N HIS A 66 -0.81 5.66 -12.36
CA HIS A 66 0.21 6.47 -11.70
C HIS A 66 0.37 6.08 -10.22
N THR A 67 -0.74 5.96 -9.49
CA THR A 67 -0.74 5.62 -8.07
C THR A 67 -0.14 4.25 -7.83
N THR A 68 -0.61 3.21 -8.53
CA THR A 68 -0.14 1.85 -8.31
C THR A 68 1.31 1.62 -8.75
N LEU A 69 1.79 2.33 -9.77
CA LEU A 69 3.13 2.12 -10.34
C LEU A 69 4.22 2.99 -9.70
N ARG A 70 3.88 4.20 -9.26
CA ARG A 70 4.85 5.20 -8.80
C ARG A 70 4.44 5.94 -7.56
N GLY A 71 3.18 6.36 -7.48
CA GLY A 71 2.69 7.25 -6.43
C GLY A 71 2.84 6.63 -5.06
N LYS A 72 2.36 5.39 -4.88
CA LYS A 72 2.45 4.67 -3.62
C LYS A 72 3.89 4.50 -3.12
N LEU A 73 4.84 4.23 -4.01
CA LEU A 73 6.24 4.03 -3.64
C LEU A 73 6.86 5.30 -3.06
N ARG A 74 6.68 6.44 -3.75
CA ARG A 74 7.17 7.74 -3.28
C ARG A 74 6.51 8.22 -2.00
N ILE A 75 5.23 7.88 -1.82
CA ILE A 75 4.50 8.24 -0.60
C ILE A 75 5.05 7.43 0.57
N TRP A 76 5.16 6.09 0.43
CA TRP A 76 5.66 5.25 1.51
C TRP A 76 7.12 5.51 1.84
N GLU A 77 7.97 5.86 0.87
CA GLU A 77 9.31 6.37 1.12
C GLU A 77 9.27 7.55 2.11
N ARG A 78 8.43 8.55 1.86
CA ARG A 78 8.27 9.73 2.73
C ARG A 78 7.65 9.39 4.09
N GLU A 79 6.68 8.48 4.12
CA GLU A 79 6.02 8.12 5.37
C GLU A 79 6.94 7.33 6.30
N LEU A 80 7.74 6.42 5.76
CA LEU A 80 8.76 5.72 6.54
C LEU A 80 9.90 6.66 6.99
N ASP A 81 10.27 7.66 6.17
CA ASP A 81 11.20 8.71 6.62
C ASP A 81 10.62 9.53 7.78
N ARG A 82 9.31 9.85 7.73
CA ARG A 82 8.61 10.58 8.82
C ARG A 82 8.43 9.76 10.08
N ALA A 83 8.30 8.44 9.95
CA ALA A 83 8.24 7.54 11.11
C ALA A 83 9.53 7.56 11.94
N GLY A 84 10.63 8.03 11.36
CA GLY A 84 11.89 8.24 12.08
C GLY A 84 12.54 6.95 12.55
N LEU A 85 12.54 5.92 11.69
CA LEU A 85 13.16 4.63 11.98
C LEU A 85 14.63 4.80 12.32
N LYS A 86 15.07 4.13 13.38
CA LYS A 86 16.47 4.16 13.90
C LYS A 86 17.37 3.16 13.19
N GLY A 87 16.77 2.15 12.54
CA GLY A 87 17.49 1.13 11.78
C GLY A 87 17.56 -0.24 12.40
N ASN A 88 17.09 -0.41 13.63
CA ASN A 88 17.11 -1.67 14.39
C ASN A 88 15.71 -2.18 14.75
N GLU A 89 14.65 -1.58 14.21
CA GLU A 89 13.29 -1.95 14.50
C GLU A 89 12.93 -3.34 13.94
N GLN A 90 11.98 -3.99 14.63
CA GLN A 90 11.19 -5.09 14.09
C GLN A 90 9.91 -4.49 13.48
N LEU A 91 9.79 -4.53 12.16
CA LEU A 91 8.65 -3.97 11.44
C LEU A 91 7.80 -5.10 10.85
N LEU A 92 6.47 -5.00 11.00
CA LEU A 92 5.49 -5.86 10.37
C LEU A 92 4.71 -5.09 9.30
N ASP A 93 4.61 -5.66 8.08
CA ASP A 93 3.78 -5.11 6.99
C ASP A 93 2.59 -6.02 6.72
N LEU A 94 1.39 -5.55 7.05
CA LEU A 94 0.12 -6.29 6.90
C LEU A 94 -0.44 -6.11 5.50
N GLY A 95 -0.66 -7.23 4.79
CA GLY A 95 -1.01 -7.23 3.39
C GLY A 95 0.17 -6.77 2.53
N CYS A 96 1.35 -7.32 2.78
CA CYS A 96 2.60 -6.86 2.18
C CYS A 96 2.66 -7.04 0.66
N GLY A 97 1.79 -7.87 0.09
CA GLY A 97 1.74 -8.14 -1.34
C GLY A 97 3.10 -8.50 -1.89
N ARG A 98 3.48 -7.89 -3.01
CA ARG A 98 4.80 -8.08 -3.62
C ARG A 98 5.92 -7.26 -2.97
N GLY A 99 5.69 -6.74 -1.76
CA GLY A 99 6.70 -6.13 -0.91
C GLY A 99 7.01 -4.66 -1.18
N ALA A 100 6.07 -3.89 -1.72
CA ALA A 100 6.31 -2.47 -2.03
C ALA A 100 6.69 -1.64 -0.78
N VAL A 101 5.97 -1.81 0.32
CA VAL A 101 6.25 -1.14 1.60
C VAL A 101 7.30 -1.91 2.40
N LEU A 102 7.16 -3.22 2.48
CA LEU A 102 8.06 -4.12 3.19
C LEU A 102 9.54 -3.92 2.80
N ILE A 103 9.83 -3.88 1.51
CA ILE A 103 11.20 -3.72 0.99
C ILE A 103 11.72 -2.30 1.23
N GLU A 104 10.86 -1.30 1.09
CA GLU A 104 11.23 0.07 1.37
C GLU A 104 11.52 0.31 2.86
N ALA A 105 10.79 -0.40 3.75
CA ALA A 105 11.10 -0.47 5.17
C ALA A 105 12.43 -1.18 5.42
N ALA A 106 12.63 -2.38 4.84
CA ALA A 106 13.85 -3.16 5.02
C ALA A 106 15.14 -2.40 4.63
N ARG A 107 15.07 -1.49 3.66
CA ARG A 107 16.20 -0.61 3.29
C ARG A 107 16.62 0.33 4.42
N ARG A 108 15.69 0.68 5.31
CA ARG A 108 15.91 1.57 6.47
C ARG A 108 16.29 0.81 7.74
N LEU A 109 16.31 -0.53 7.69
CA LEU A 109 16.52 -1.39 8.84
C LEU A 109 17.82 -2.21 8.70
N PRO A 110 19.02 -1.59 8.66
CA PRO A 110 20.29 -2.30 8.49
C PRO A 110 20.59 -3.29 9.62
N GLU A 111 20.07 -3.05 10.83
CA GLU A 111 20.22 -3.89 12.03
C GLU A 111 18.90 -4.49 12.50
N GLY A 112 17.78 -4.13 11.82
CA GLY A 112 16.43 -4.59 12.11
C GLY A 112 15.94 -5.66 11.13
N ARG A 113 14.63 -5.94 11.18
CA ARG A 113 13.95 -6.88 10.28
C ARG A 113 12.62 -6.32 9.82
N ALA A 114 12.23 -6.65 8.59
CA ALA A 114 10.93 -6.39 8.02
C ALA A 114 10.22 -7.73 7.76
N VAL A 115 9.12 -7.96 8.46
CA VAL A 115 8.27 -9.15 8.35
C VAL A 115 7.02 -8.79 7.55
N GLY A 116 6.69 -9.55 6.51
CA GLY A 116 5.47 -9.39 5.74
C GLY A 116 4.46 -10.47 6.08
N ALA A 117 3.20 -10.11 6.25
CA ALA A 117 2.08 -11.02 6.40
C ALA A 117 1.06 -10.80 5.29
N ASP A 118 0.67 -11.85 4.55
CA ASP A 118 -0.31 -11.75 3.46
C ASP A 118 -1.03 -13.10 3.26
N LEU A 119 -2.26 -13.06 2.76
CA LEU A 119 -3.03 -14.25 2.33
C LEU A 119 -2.82 -14.58 0.85
N TRP A 120 -2.05 -13.78 0.13
CA TRP A 120 -1.71 -13.91 -1.29
C TRP A 120 -2.96 -13.92 -2.18
N SER A 121 -3.91 -13.07 -1.86
CA SER A 121 -5.15 -12.92 -2.61
C SER A 121 -4.90 -12.35 -4.03
N ARG A 122 -5.94 -12.41 -4.90
CA ARG A 122 -5.83 -11.98 -6.31
C ARG A 122 -6.07 -10.49 -6.54
N ASP A 123 -6.22 -9.71 -5.50
CA ASP A 123 -6.42 -8.26 -5.55
C ASP A 123 -5.18 -7.50 -6.04
N GLN A 124 -4.00 -8.14 -5.96
CA GLN A 124 -2.79 -7.65 -6.61
C GLN A 124 -2.26 -8.65 -7.65
N SER A 125 -1.84 -8.17 -8.82
CA SER A 125 -1.34 -9.02 -9.89
C SER A 125 -0.02 -9.71 -9.54
N GLY A 126 0.02 -11.04 -9.66
CA GLY A 126 1.20 -11.86 -9.40
C GLY A 126 1.65 -11.85 -7.94
N ASN A 127 0.70 -11.71 -7.00
CA ASN A 127 0.94 -11.76 -5.58
C ASN A 127 1.32 -13.18 -5.13
N SER A 128 2.49 -13.35 -4.52
CA SER A 128 2.94 -14.61 -3.91
C SER A 128 4.17 -14.38 -3.01
N PRO A 129 4.44 -15.31 -2.06
CA PRO A 129 5.64 -15.25 -1.22
C PRO A 129 6.93 -15.19 -2.05
N GLU A 130 7.01 -16.02 -3.10
CA GLU A 130 8.19 -16.12 -3.97
C GLU A 130 8.44 -14.79 -4.71
N ALA A 131 7.38 -14.14 -5.18
CA ALA A 131 7.49 -12.84 -5.85
C ALA A 131 8.02 -11.76 -4.89
N THR A 132 7.58 -11.78 -3.63
CA THR A 132 8.05 -10.85 -2.60
C THR A 132 9.50 -11.09 -2.26
N LEU A 133 9.90 -12.33 -2.02
CA LEU A 133 11.28 -12.71 -1.74
C LEU A 133 12.22 -12.42 -2.92
N ALA A 134 11.77 -12.68 -4.16
CA ALA A 134 12.54 -12.33 -5.36
C ALA A 134 12.75 -10.80 -5.48
N ASN A 135 11.72 -10.01 -5.15
CA ASN A 135 11.82 -8.55 -5.11
C ASN A 135 12.77 -8.07 -4.00
N ALA A 136 12.77 -8.72 -2.82
CA ALA A 136 13.68 -8.41 -1.73
C ALA A 136 15.13 -8.74 -2.09
N ALA A 137 15.37 -9.90 -2.72
CA ALA A 137 16.70 -10.29 -3.22
C ALA A 137 17.23 -9.30 -4.26
N ALA A 138 16.40 -8.92 -5.22
CA ALA A 138 16.76 -7.93 -6.23
C ALA A 138 16.93 -6.50 -5.67
N ALA A 139 16.41 -6.24 -4.47
CA ALA A 139 16.62 -4.99 -3.74
C ALA A 139 17.87 -5.02 -2.84
N GLY A 140 18.53 -6.18 -2.70
CA GLY A 140 19.68 -6.37 -1.81
C GLY A 140 19.32 -6.32 -0.32
N VAL A 141 18.09 -6.76 0.04
CA VAL A 141 17.59 -6.75 1.43
C VAL A 141 17.00 -8.10 1.87
N ALA A 142 17.28 -9.18 1.11
CA ALA A 142 16.75 -10.52 1.40
C ALA A 142 17.17 -11.06 2.76
N ASP A 143 18.31 -10.64 3.27
CA ASP A 143 18.88 -11.01 4.56
C ASP A 143 18.06 -10.53 5.77
N ARG A 144 17.19 -9.53 5.56
CA ARG A 144 16.39 -8.89 6.60
C ARG A 144 14.89 -8.85 6.31
N VAL A 145 14.44 -9.57 5.27
CA VAL A 145 13.02 -9.70 4.89
C VAL A 145 12.57 -11.14 5.15
N GLU A 146 11.45 -11.27 5.84
CA GLU A 146 10.75 -12.53 6.08
C GLU A 146 9.29 -12.38 5.66
N VAL A 147 8.65 -13.44 5.14
CA VAL A 147 7.24 -13.41 4.75
C VAL A 147 6.48 -14.60 5.32
N HIS A 148 5.26 -14.35 5.79
CA HIS A 148 4.35 -15.35 6.35
C HIS A 148 3.02 -15.35 5.60
N THR A 149 2.50 -16.53 5.32
CA THR A 149 1.09 -16.67 4.93
C THR A 149 0.25 -16.61 6.19
N ALA A 150 -0.41 -15.47 6.43
CA ALA A 150 -1.16 -15.24 7.66
C ALA A 150 -2.37 -14.34 7.44
N ASP A 151 -3.43 -14.65 8.19
CA ASP A 151 -4.61 -13.80 8.29
C ASP A 151 -4.32 -12.68 9.29
N MET A 152 -4.45 -11.42 8.84
CA MET A 152 -4.21 -10.26 9.70
C MET A 152 -5.27 -10.10 10.81
N THR A 153 -6.36 -10.86 10.79
CA THR A 153 -7.36 -10.91 11.86
C THR A 153 -7.02 -11.88 12.99
N ALA A 154 -5.92 -12.66 12.82
CA ALA A 154 -5.41 -13.64 13.79
C ALA A 154 -3.92 -13.89 13.52
N LEU A 155 -3.08 -12.92 13.87
CA LEU A 155 -1.65 -12.94 13.56
C LEU A 155 -0.90 -13.99 14.38
N PRO A 156 0.00 -14.79 13.75
CA PRO A 156 0.76 -15.84 14.42
C PRO A 156 1.98 -15.28 15.17
N PHE A 157 1.90 -14.06 15.68
CA PHE A 157 2.99 -13.39 16.38
C PHE A 157 2.61 -13.14 17.83
N ALA A 158 3.60 -13.15 18.72
CA ALA A 158 3.40 -12.84 20.13
C ALA A 158 3.03 -11.35 20.33
N ASP A 159 2.42 -11.04 21.48
CA ASP A 159 2.20 -9.66 21.91
C ASP A 159 3.54 -8.92 21.98
N ASP A 160 3.52 -7.63 21.74
CA ASP A 160 4.66 -6.73 21.91
C ASP A 160 5.94 -7.18 21.14
N SER A 161 5.74 -7.75 19.92
CA SER A 161 6.82 -8.29 19.08
C SER A 161 7.45 -7.25 18.15
N PHE A 162 6.68 -6.23 17.75
CA PHE A 162 7.07 -5.28 16.73
C PHE A 162 7.14 -3.84 17.24
N ASP A 163 8.08 -3.08 16.71
CA ASP A 163 8.23 -1.66 16.98
C ASP A 163 7.38 -0.81 16.04
N VAL A 164 7.13 -1.32 14.83
CA VAL A 164 6.32 -0.64 13.80
C VAL A 164 5.43 -1.66 13.10
N VAL A 165 4.17 -1.30 12.88
CA VAL A 165 3.25 -2.03 12.00
C VAL A 165 2.79 -1.11 10.88
N THR A 166 2.91 -1.58 9.63
CA THR A 166 2.44 -0.88 8.44
C THR A 166 1.31 -1.66 7.76
N SER A 167 0.43 -0.97 7.07
CA SER A 167 -0.53 -1.57 6.14
C SER A 167 -0.86 -0.57 5.02
N ALA A 168 -0.79 -1.01 3.78
CA ALA A 168 -0.99 -0.19 2.60
C ALA A 168 -2.10 -0.75 1.70
N MET A 169 -3.29 -0.17 1.76
CA MET A 169 -4.42 -0.58 0.93
C MET A 169 -4.77 -2.07 1.08
N ALA A 170 -4.70 -2.61 2.30
CA ALA A 170 -4.92 -4.03 2.56
C ALA A 170 -6.12 -4.30 3.49
N ILE A 171 -6.19 -3.64 4.64
CA ILE A 171 -7.23 -3.93 5.66
C ILE A 171 -8.64 -3.68 5.10
N HIS A 172 -8.83 -2.70 4.23
CA HIS A 172 -10.15 -2.41 3.63
C HIS A 172 -10.70 -3.57 2.79
N ASN A 173 -9.86 -4.49 2.29
CA ASN A 173 -10.27 -5.67 1.53
C ASN A 173 -10.96 -6.72 2.39
N ILE A 174 -10.84 -6.67 3.71
CA ILE A 174 -11.63 -7.50 4.62
C ILE A 174 -13.10 -7.08 4.50
N HIS A 175 -13.98 -8.02 4.15
CA HIS A 175 -15.37 -7.73 3.81
C HIS A 175 -16.17 -7.11 4.98
N SER A 176 -16.03 -7.67 6.21
CA SER A 176 -16.79 -7.20 7.35
C SER A 176 -16.09 -6.06 8.09
N PRO A 177 -16.82 -5.06 8.59
CA PRO A 177 -16.26 -4.04 9.48
C PRO A 177 -15.60 -4.64 10.72
N GLU A 178 -16.23 -5.68 11.33
CA GLU A 178 -15.72 -6.38 12.51
C GLU A 178 -14.39 -7.08 12.24
N GLY A 179 -14.22 -7.66 11.04
CA GLY A 179 -12.95 -8.23 10.61
C GLY A 179 -11.85 -7.17 10.49
N ARG A 180 -12.17 -6.00 9.94
CA ARG A 180 -11.23 -4.86 9.86
C ARG A 180 -10.81 -4.37 11.24
N TYR A 181 -11.75 -4.30 12.18
CA TYR A 181 -11.45 -3.91 13.55
C TYR A 181 -10.58 -4.95 14.25
N ARG A 182 -10.87 -6.26 14.07
CA ARG A 182 -9.98 -7.34 14.58
C ARG A 182 -8.57 -7.23 14.01
N ALA A 183 -8.41 -6.91 12.72
CA ALA A 183 -7.07 -6.71 12.14
C ALA A 183 -6.33 -5.53 12.80
N LEU A 184 -7.03 -4.46 13.15
CA LEU A 184 -6.45 -3.34 13.89
C LEU A 184 -6.10 -3.72 15.33
N ASP A 185 -6.99 -4.48 16.00
CA ASP A 185 -6.73 -4.97 17.36
C ASP A 185 -5.52 -5.89 17.39
N GLU A 186 -5.38 -6.79 16.41
CA GLU A 186 -4.19 -7.63 16.23
C GLU A 186 -2.93 -6.81 15.94
N ALA A 187 -3.03 -5.79 15.07
CA ALA A 187 -1.92 -4.88 14.82
C ALA A 187 -1.46 -4.16 16.09
N MET A 188 -2.42 -3.70 16.90
CA MET A 188 -2.12 -3.08 18.20
C MET A 188 -1.62 -4.09 19.24
N ARG A 189 -2.11 -5.35 19.24
CA ARG A 189 -1.64 -6.40 20.13
C ARG A 189 -0.17 -6.70 19.92
N VAL A 190 0.25 -6.89 18.66
CA VAL A 190 1.64 -7.25 18.32
C VAL A 190 2.61 -6.08 18.40
N LEU A 191 2.14 -4.84 18.44
CA LEU A 191 2.97 -3.67 18.67
C LEU A 191 3.47 -3.62 20.12
N ARG A 192 4.71 -3.24 20.32
CA ARG A 192 5.28 -2.90 21.63
C ARG A 192 4.66 -1.61 22.17
N PRO A 193 4.57 -1.43 23.50
CA PRO A 193 4.27 -0.12 24.09
C PRO A 193 5.20 0.97 23.53
N GLY A 194 4.62 2.05 22.99
CA GLY A 194 5.35 3.11 22.29
C GLY A 194 5.62 2.81 20.81
N GLY A 195 5.25 1.64 20.31
CA GLY A 195 5.36 1.26 18.89
C GLY A 195 4.36 2.01 18.00
N GLN A 196 4.67 2.11 16.72
CA GLN A 196 3.95 2.91 15.75
C GLN A 196 3.09 2.06 14.82
N LEU A 197 1.83 2.43 14.64
CA LEU A 197 0.91 1.91 13.63
C LEU A 197 0.75 2.92 12.49
N LEU A 198 1.02 2.51 11.25
CA LEU A 198 0.84 3.31 10.04
C LEU A 198 -0.07 2.57 9.06
N VAL A 199 -1.33 2.98 8.94
CA VAL A 199 -2.32 2.36 8.04
C VAL A 199 -2.77 3.37 7.00
N ALA A 200 -2.53 3.07 5.73
CA ALA A 200 -2.99 3.87 4.60
C ALA A 200 -4.14 3.15 3.89
N ASP A 201 -5.34 3.68 4.01
CA ASP A 201 -6.56 3.10 3.41
C ASP A 201 -7.52 4.21 2.90
N PRO A 202 -8.60 3.88 2.16
CA PRO A 202 -9.56 4.87 1.69
C PRO A 202 -10.05 5.78 2.82
N SER A 203 -10.09 7.08 2.57
CA SER A 203 -10.26 8.11 3.61
C SER A 203 -11.47 7.93 4.52
N LEU A 204 -12.60 7.45 3.99
CA LEU A 204 -13.79 7.18 4.79
C LEU A 204 -13.59 5.98 5.75
N ILE A 205 -12.81 5.01 5.33
CA ILE A 205 -12.52 3.80 6.12
C ILE A 205 -11.47 4.13 7.17
N ALA A 206 -10.39 4.84 6.81
CA ALA A 206 -9.35 5.26 7.75
C ALA A 206 -9.90 6.09 8.94
N ARG A 207 -10.94 6.91 8.71
CA ARG A 207 -11.64 7.63 9.80
C ARG A 207 -12.33 6.67 10.79
N LYS A 208 -12.90 5.57 10.29
CA LYS A 208 -13.52 4.55 11.17
C LYS A 208 -12.46 3.81 11.98
N TYR A 209 -11.29 3.57 11.40
CA TYR A 209 -10.16 2.97 12.09
C TYR A 209 -9.66 3.86 13.24
N ALA A 210 -9.49 5.16 13.00
CA ALA A 210 -9.12 6.10 14.04
C ALA A 210 -10.15 6.17 15.18
N ALA A 211 -11.45 6.11 14.85
CA ALA A 211 -12.50 6.07 15.84
C ALA A 211 -12.51 4.77 16.65
N HIS A 212 -12.17 3.63 16.03
CA HIS A 212 -12.06 2.33 16.70
C HIS A 212 -10.87 2.27 17.66
N ILE A 213 -9.70 2.72 17.22
CA ILE A 213 -8.49 2.78 18.05
C ILE A 213 -8.62 3.82 19.16
N GLY A 214 -9.43 4.86 18.97
CA GLY A 214 -9.70 5.91 19.95
C GLY A 214 -8.66 7.03 19.99
N HIS A 215 -7.52 6.88 19.32
CA HIS A 215 -6.46 7.89 19.24
C HIS A 215 -5.70 7.80 17.91
N GLY A 216 -4.77 8.72 17.68
CA GLY A 216 -3.97 8.80 16.47
C GLY A 216 -4.28 10.02 15.60
N THR A 217 -3.48 10.20 14.57
CA THR A 217 -3.59 11.31 13.63
C THR A 217 -3.98 10.82 12.24
N LEU A 218 -4.82 11.58 11.56
CA LEU A 218 -5.24 11.31 10.19
C LEU A 218 -4.62 12.34 9.24
N ARG A 219 -3.95 11.85 8.19
CA ARG A 219 -3.35 12.72 7.18
C ARG A 219 -3.64 12.21 5.78
N GLY A 220 -4.25 13.06 4.95
CA GLY A 220 -4.46 12.77 3.53
C GLY A 220 -3.13 12.66 2.78
N LEU A 221 -2.98 11.62 1.96
CA LEU A 221 -1.73 11.35 1.25
C LEU A 221 -1.60 12.10 -0.09
N GLY A 222 -2.65 12.81 -0.49
CA GLY A 222 -2.63 13.70 -1.64
C GLY A 222 -2.64 13.01 -3.01
N PRO A 223 -2.37 13.77 -4.09
CA PRO A 223 -2.55 13.30 -5.47
C PRO A 223 -1.74 12.07 -5.86
N GLY A 224 -0.60 11.83 -5.21
CA GLY A 224 0.24 10.65 -5.45
C GLY A 224 -0.42 9.33 -5.02
N TYR A 225 -1.51 9.41 -4.23
CA TYR A 225 -2.22 8.25 -3.71
C TYR A 225 -3.74 8.31 -4.00
N TRP A 226 -4.11 8.85 -5.16
CA TRP A 226 -5.49 8.91 -5.62
C TRP A 226 -5.77 7.80 -6.64
N TYR A 227 -6.44 6.72 -6.21
CA TYR A 227 -6.80 5.60 -7.08
C TYR A 227 -7.92 5.89 -8.09
N GLY A 228 -8.35 7.09 -8.24
CA GLY A 228 -9.41 7.46 -9.17
C GLY A 228 -9.72 8.95 -9.15
N GLY A 229 -8.84 9.74 -8.56
CA GLY A 229 -9.01 11.18 -8.42
C GLY A 229 -9.25 11.61 -6.98
N PRO A 230 -9.52 12.90 -6.73
CA PRO A 230 -9.56 13.48 -5.38
C PRO A 230 -10.69 12.93 -4.49
N TRP A 231 -11.73 12.34 -5.07
CA TRP A 231 -12.84 11.71 -4.34
C TRP A 231 -12.53 10.28 -3.84
N LEU A 232 -11.49 9.65 -4.38
CA LEU A 232 -10.97 8.36 -3.93
C LEU A 232 -9.59 8.53 -3.30
N GLY A 233 -9.49 9.50 -2.40
CA GLY A 233 -8.25 9.78 -1.67
C GLY A 233 -7.95 8.73 -0.61
N VAL A 234 -6.67 8.53 -0.36
CA VAL A 234 -6.16 7.67 0.71
C VAL A 234 -5.68 8.53 1.86
N THR A 235 -5.98 8.10 3.07
CA THR A 235 -5.59 8.74 4.31
C THR A 235 -4.73 7.79 5.12
N LEU A 236 -3.62 8.28 5.62
CA LEU A 236 -2.78 7.59 6.60
C LEU A 236 -3.35 7.84 8.00
N LEU A 237 -3.63 6.76 8.70
CA LEU A 237 -3.77 6.75 10.16
C LEU A 237 -2.39 6.45 10.74
N HIS A 238 -1.92 7.33 11.62
CA HIS A 238 -0.73 7.11 12.43
C HIS A 238 -1.13 7.14 13.90
N ALA A 239 -0.96 6.03 14.58
CA ALA A 239 -1.22 5.86 16.00
C ALA A 239 0.02 5.30 16.71
N ILE A 240 0.13 5.53 18.02
CA ILE A 240 1.20 5.01 18.87
C ILE A 240 0.55 4.18 19.95
N LYS A 241 0.99 2.93 20.15
CA LYS A 241 0.48 2.07 21.22
C LYS A 241 0.79 2.72 22.56
N GLU A 242 -0.24 2.95 23.38
CA GLU A 242 -0.08 3.46 24.74
C GLU A 242 0.72 2.47 25.62
N ARG A 243 1.31 2.99 26.68
CA ARG A 243 2.12 2.21 27.64
C ARG A 243 1.24 1.45 28.62
#